data_086cf0bcf44cf5d3161d9cb01075c8b2
#
_entry.id   086cf0bcf44cf5d3161d9cb01075c8b2
#
_cell.length_a   1.000
_cell.length_b   1.000
_cell.length_c   1.000
_cell.angle_alpha   90.00
_cell.angle_beta   90.00
_cell.angle_gamma   90.00
#
_symmetry.space_group_name_H-M   'P 1'
#
loop_
_entity.id
_entity.type
_entity.pdbx_description
1 polymer ?
#
loop_
_entity_poly.entity_id
_entity_poly.type
_entity_poly.pdbx_seq_one_letter_code
_entity_poly.pdbx_strand_id
1 'polypeptide(L)'
;MAVVKLADICQKIGSGATPRGGKEAYRAEGIALVRSQNVLDFSFSSDGLAYINDEQADKLRNVELQSGDVLLNITGDSVARACLMDDDYLPGRVNQHVAIIRVDESKAVNSYLLYYLQWRKSHLLQLASAGATR
;
A
#
# COMPACT_ATOMS: atom_id res chain seq x y z
N MET A 1 24.30 2.99 17.18
CA MET A 1 23.47 2.64 16.02
C MET A 1 22.74 3.90 15.55
N ALA A 2 22.83 4.20 14.27
CA ALA A 2 22.14 5.38 13.73
C ALA A 2 20.65 5.11 13.59
N VAL A 3 19.84 6.10 13.97
CA VAL A 3 18.40 6.08 13.75
C VAL A 3 18.11 6.92 12.52
N VAL A 4 17.42 6.33 11.54
CA VAL A 4 16.99 7.05 10.35
C VAL A 4 15.47 7.07 10.27
N LYS A 5 14.92 8.16 9.77
CA LYS A 5 13.48 8.25 9.54
C LYS A 5 13.14 7.52 8.23
N LEU A 6 11.97 6.89 8.20
CA LEU A 6 11.50 6.20 7.00
C LEU A 6 11.52 7.14 5.79
N ALA A 7 11.10 8.38 5.97
CA ALA A 7 11.09 9.37 4.90
C ALA A 7 12.47 9.63 4.30
N ASP A 8 13.54 9.43 5.09
CA ASP A 8 14.92 9.69 4.63
C ASP A 8 15.44 8.61 3.67
N ILE A 9 14.83 7.43 3.69
CA ILE A 9 15.25 6.29 2.85
C ILE A 9 14.21 5.93 1.78
N CYS A 10 13.14 6.70 1.68
CA CYS A 10 12.07 6.43 0.73
C CYS A 10 11.91 7.57 -0.27
N GLN A 11 11.60 7.20 -1.52
CA GLN A 11 11.24 8.15 -2.58
C GLN A 11 9.80 8.61 -2.42
N LYS A 12 8.93 7.74 -1.88
CA LYS A 12 7.50 8.01 -1.77
C LYS A 12 6.90 7.28 -0.60
N ILE A 13 6.04 7.98 0.13
CA ILE A 13 5.15 7.41 1.14
C ILE A 13 3.80 8.08 0.93
N GLY A 14 2.77 7.30 0.61
CA GLY A 14 1.45 7.89 0.41
C GLY A 14 0.37 6.86 0.19
N SER A 15 -0.86 7.25 0.42
CA SER A 15 -2.04 6.44 0.18
C SER A 15 -2.96 7.14 -0.82
N GLY A 16 -3.93 6.40 -1.34
CA GLY A 16 -4.83 6.91 -2.37
C GLY A 16 -6.22 7.22 -1.86
N ALA A 17 -7.20 6.92 -2.69
CA ALA A 17 -8.60 7.17 -2.39
C ALA A 17 -9.48 6.15 -3.11
N THR A 18 -10.72 6.02 -2.65
CA THR A 18 -11.72 5.25 -3.38
C THR A 18 -12.34 6.18 -4.43
N PRO A 19 -12.43 5.72 -5.69
CA PRO A 19 -13.09 6.52 -6.73
C PRO A 19 -14.53 6.85 -6.35
N ARG A 20 -15.04 7.97 -6.87
CA ARG A 20 -16.41 8.39 -6.64
C ARG A 20 -17.38 7.29 -7.08
N GLY A 21 -18.37 6.98 -6.24
CA GLY A 21 -19.32 5.89 -6.47
C GLY A 21 -19.00 4.60 -5.71
N GLY A 22 -17.86 4.52 -5.05
CA GLY A 22 -17.48 3.36 -4.25
C GLY A 22 -17.43 2.08 -5.08
N LYS A 23 -18.05 1.00 -4.59
CA LYS A 23 -18.05 -0.31 -5.26
C LYS A 23 -18.71 -0.27 -6.64
N GLU A 24 -19.65 0.64 -6.86
CA GLU A 24 -20.33 0.77 -8.15
C GLU A 24 -19.40 1.32 -9.23
N ALA A 25 -18.31 1.97 -8.85
CA ALA A 25 -17.32 2.49 -9.77
C ALA A 25 -16.38 1.41 -10.30
N TYR A 26 -16.36 0.21 -9.68
CA TYR A 26 -15.45 -0.86 -10.07
C TYR A 26 -15.89 -1.53 -11.37
N ARG A 27 -14.91 -1.98 -12.14
CA ARG A 27 -15.11 -2.60 -13.45
C ARG A 27 -14.66 -4.06 -13.41
N ALA A 28 -15.04 -4.84 -14.45
CA ALA A 28 -14.59 -6.22 -14.59
C ALA A 28 -13.13 -6.31 -15.00
N GLU A 29 -12.62 -5.26 -15.66
CA GLU A 29 -11.24 -5.18 -16.12
C GLU A 29 -10.79 -3.73 -16.15
N GLY A 30 -9.49 -3.48 -16.31
CA GLY A 30 -8.94 -2.14 -16.37
C GLY A 30 -7.67 -2.02 -15.54
N ILE A 31 -7.54 -0.90 -14.84
CA ILE A 31 -6.41 -0.63 -13.95
C ILE A 31 -6.74 -1.16 -12.56
N ALA A 32 -5.85 -1.98 -12.00
CA ALA A 32 -6.06 -2.57 -10.68
C ALA A 32 -6.11 -1.48 -9.60
N LEU A 33 -7.08 -1.59 -8.69
CA LEU A 33 -7.16 -0.77 -7.49
C LEU A 33 -6.93 -1.69 -6.29
N VAL A 34 -5.77 -1.58 -5.67
CA VAL A 34 -5.40 -2.40 -4.53
C VAL A 34 -6.10 -1.88 -3.28
N ARG A 35 -6.75 -2.80 -2.57
CA ARG A 35 -7.43 -2.51 -1.31
C ARG A 35 -6.79 -3.31 -0.20
N SER A 36 -7.13 -3.01 1.06
CA SER A 36 -6.53 -3.68 2.21
C SER A 36 -6.66 -5.21 2.16
N GLN A 37 -7.75 -5.72 1.60
CA GLN A 37 -7.96 -7.18 1.46
C GLN A 37 -6.96 -7.86 0.53
N ASN A 38 -6.27 -7.09 -0.31
CA ASN A 38 -5.26 -7.62 -1.22
C ASN A 38 -3.86 -7.69 -0.59
N VAL A 39 -3.67 -7.08 0.58
CA VAL A 39 -2.38 -7.04 1.27
C VAL A 39 -2.43 -7.99 2.46
N LEU A 40 -1.73 -9.11 2.32
CA LEU A 40 -1.55 -10.09 3.38
C LEU A 40 -0.12 -9.96 3.93
N ASP A 41 0.18 -10.64 5.02
CA ASP A 41 1.55 -10.62 5.53
C ASP A 41 2.48 -11.33 4.53
N PHE A 42 3.44 -10.61 3.99
CA PHE A 42 4.45 -11.06 3.02
C PHE A 42 3.89 -11.51 1.67
N SER A 43 2.59 -11.34 1.41
CA SER A 43 2.00 -11.89 0.20
C SER A 43 0.88 -11.00 -0.31
N PHE A 44 0.87 -10.77 -1.62
CA PHE A 44 -0.20 -10.05 -2.31
C PHE A 44 -1.27 -11.06 -2.74
N SER A 45 -2.54 -10.73 -2.50
CA SER A 45 -3.67 -11.56 -2.93
C SER A 45 -4.48 -10.84 -4.00
N SER A 46 -4.66 -11.49 -5.14
CA SER A 46 -5.51 -10.96 -6.20
C SER A 46 -6.99 -11.28 -5.99
N ASP A 47 -7.33 -11.99 -4.94
CA ASP A 47 -8.73 -12.33 -4.63
C ASP A 47 -9.54 -11.05 -4.42
N GLY A 48 -10.62 -10.92 -5.21
CA GLY A 48 -11.48 -9.75 -5.11
C GLY A 48 -10.83 -8.45 -5.57
N LEU A 49 -9.76 -8.53 -6.36
CA LEU A 49 -9.07 -7.34 -6.85
C LEU A 49 -10.04 -6.47 -7.66
N ALA A 50 -10.11 -5.19 -7.29
CA ALA A 50 -10.96 -4.23 -7.98
C ALA A 50 -10.22 -3.64 -9.18
N TYR A 51 -10.99 -3.20 -10.17
CA TYR A 51 -10.46 -2.53 -11.36
C TYR A 51 -11.20 -1.22 -11.59
N ILE A 52 -10.51 -0.24 -12.12
CA ILE A 52 -11.05 1.08 -12.43
C ILE A 52 -10.69 1.45 -13.86
N ASN A 53 -11.43 2.42 -14.42
CA ASN A 53 -11.16 2.87 -15.77
C ASN A 53 -10.02 3.89 -15.81
N ASP A 54 -9.61 4.27 -17.03
CA ASP A 54 -8.47 5.18 -17.21
C ASP A 54 -8.70 6.55 -16.59
N GLU A 55 -9.93 7.06 -16.67
CA GLU A 55 -10.28 8.36 -16.09
C GLU A 55 -10.14 8.33 -14.56
N GLN A 56 -10.65 7.27 -13.92
CA GLN A 56 -10.52 7.08 -12.49
C GLN A 56 -9.05 6.93 -12.07
N ALA A 57 -8.28 6.17 -12.86
CA ALA A 57 -6.87 5.95 -12.60
C ALA A 57 -6.07 7.26 -12.73
N ASP A 58 -6.42 8.13 -13.69
CA ASP A 58 -5.78 9.42 -13.85
C ASP A 58 -5.90 10.30 -12.60
N LYS A 59 -7.03 10.23 -11.92
CA LYS A 59 -7.25 10.99 -10.67
C LYS A 59 -6.41 10.46 -9.52
N LEU A 60 -5.88 9.24 -9.66
CA LEU A 60 -5.02 8.59 -8.66
C LEU A 60 -3.58 8.43 -9.18
N ARG A 61 -3.17 9.29 -10.09
CA ARG A 61 -1.84 9.22 -10.71
C ARG A 61 -0.72 9.37 -9.68
N ASN A 62 -0.97 10.11 -8.61
CA ASN A 62 0.00 10.30 -7.53
C ASN A 62 0.28 9.02 -6.74
N VAL A 63 -0.56 7.98 -6.88
CA VAL A 63 -0.37 6.69 -6.23
C VAL A 63 -0.28 5.56 -7.24
N GLU A 64 0.30 5.83 -8.40
CA GLU A 64 0.61 4.80 -9.39
C GLU A 64 1.67 3.88 -8.83
N LEU A 65 1.35 2.58 -8.82
CA LEU A 65 2.24 1.55 -8.29
C LEU A 65 3.36 1.24 -9.28
N GLN A 66 4.52 0.92 -8.72
CA GLN A 66 5.70 0.50 -9.47
C GLN A 66 6.22 -0.81 -8.90
N SER A 67 7.01 -1.53 -9.72
CA SER A 67 7.67 -2.75 -9.27
C SER A 67 8.54 -2.46 -8.04
N GLY A 68 8.47 -3.34 -7.06
CA GLY A 68 9.25 -3.21 -5.83
C GLY A 68 8.61 -2.37 -4.75
N ASP A 69 7.45 -1.77 -5.00
CA ASP A 69 6.74 -1.02 -3.95
C ASP A 69 6.34 -1.92 -2.80
N VAL A 70 6.53 -1.42 -1.58
CA VAL A 70 6.02 -2.05 -0.37
C VAL A 70 4.63 -1.49 -0.10
N LEU A 71 3.67 -2.39 0.16
CA LEU A 71 2.31 -2.03 0.48
C LEU A 71 2.08 -2.28 1.96
N LEU A 72 1.50 -1.29 2.65
CA LEU A 72 1.22 -1.38 4.08
C LEU A 72 -0.23 -0.99 4.34
N ASN A 73 -0.99 -1.87 5.01
CA ASN A 73 -2.33 -1.53 5.46
C ASN A 73 -2.26 -0.59 6.66
N ILE A 74 -2.95 0.53 6.56
CA ILE A 74 -2.86 1.61 7.56
C ILE A 74 -4.13 1.83 8.36
N THR A 75 -5.24 1.17 7.99
CA THR A 75 -6.52 1.28 8.71
C THR A 75 -7.25 -0.06 8.75
N GLY A 76 -8.22 -0.17 9.65
CA GLY A 76 -9.12 -1.31 9.72
C GLY A 76 -8.54 -2.53 10.42
N ASP A 77 -9.23 -3.67 10.29
CA ASP A 77 -8.86 -4.91 10.99
C ASP A 77 -7.55 -5.51 10.49
N SER A 78 -7.16 -5.19 9.27
CA SER A 78 -5.93 -5.72 8.65
C SER A 78 -4.75 -4.76 8.78
N VAL A 79 -4.84 -3.74 9.63
CA VAL A 79 -3.76 -2.75 9.82
C VAL A 79 -2.42 -3.45 10.13
N ALA A 80 -1.35 -2.89 9.59
CA ALA A 80 0.03 -3.38 9.72
C ALA A 80 0.38 -4.62 8.90
N ARG A 81 -0.54 -5.20 8.12
CA ARG A 81 -0.16 -6.20 7.13
C ARG A 81 0.63 -5.51 6.02
N ALA A 82 1.68 -6.17 5.55
CA ALA A 82 2.55 -5.59 4.54
C ALA A 82 3.08 -6.66 3.58
N CYS A 83 3.21 -6.28 2.30
CA CYS A 83 3.76 -7.16 1.27
C CYS A 83 4.42 -6.32 0.17
N LEU A 84 5.10 -6.98 -0.76
CA LEU A 84 5.56 -6.33 -1.99
C LEU A 84 4.44 -6.36 -3.02
N MET A 85 4.40 -5.33 -3.88
CA MET A 85 3.46 -5.30 -5.00
C MET A 85 3.73 -6.43 -5.98
N ASP A 86 2.68 -7.06 -6.47
CA ASP A 86 2.76 -8.09 -7.51
C ASP A 86 2.84 -7.40 -8.89
N ASP A 87 3.93 -7.67 -9.60
CA ASP A 87 4.20 -7.04 -10.89
C ASP A 87 3.15 -7.36 -11.96
N ASP A 88 2.43 -8.47 -11.82
CA ASP A 88 1.40 -8.88 -12.77
C ASP A 88 0.22 -7.91 -12.83
N TYR A 89 0.07 -7.05 -11.83
CA TYR A 89 -1.06 -6.12 -11.73
C TYR A 89 -0.65 -4.66 -11.87
N LEU A 90 0.54 -4.41 -12.39
CA LEU A 90 1.00 -3.05 -12.70
C LEU A 90 0.43 -2.58 -14.04
N PRO A 91 0.18 -1.30 -14.22
CA PRO A 91 0.33 -0.18 -13.28
C PRO A 91 -0.93 0.01 -12.43
N GLY A 92 -0.91 -0.43 -11.20
CA GLY A 92 -2.06 -0.32 -10.30
C GLY A 92 -2.12 1.01 -9.57
N ARG A 93 -3.15 1.13 -8.75
CA ARG A 93 -3.36 2.23 -7.81
C ARG A 93 -3.71 1.63 -6.45
N VAL A 94 -3.64 2.43 -5.39
CA VAL A 94 -4.08 2.02 -4.05
C VAL A 94 -5.22 2.92 -3.58
N ASN A 95 -6.05 2.38 -2.67
CA ASN A 95 -7.09 3.19 -2.03
C ASN A 95 -6.54 3.89 -0.78
N GLN A 96 -7.42 4.52 0.00
CA GLN A 96 -7.03 5.29 1.20
C GLN A 96 -6.57 4.41 2.37
N HIS A 97 -6.78 3.09 2.30
CA HIS A 97 -6.45 2.17 3.39
C HIS A 97 -5.10 1.47 3.20
N VAL A 98 -4.45 1.71 2.06
CA VAL A 98 -3.16 1.10 1.72
C VAL A 98 -2.15 2.20 1.43
N ALA A 99 -1.01 2.17 2.11
CA ALA A 99 0.09 3.09 1.83
C ALA A 99 1.10 2.42 0.90
N ILE A 100 1.60 3.20 -0.06
CA ILE A 100 2.77 2.83 -0.85
C ILE A 100 3.99 3.32 -0.09
N ILE A 101 4.97 2.44 0.10
CA ILE A 101 6.28 2.83 0.64
C ILE A 101 7.31 2.42 -0.40
N ARG A 102 7.83 3.41 -1.11
CA ARG A 102 8.81 3.19 -2.18
C ARG A 102 10.18 3.56 -1.69
N VAL A 103 11.03 2.57 -1.52
CA VAL A 103 12.38 2.74 -1.02
C VAL A 103 13.24 3.38 -2.10
N ASP A 104 14.11 4.30 -1.68
CA ASP A 104 15.21 4.76 -2.52
C ASP A 104 16.28 3.66 -2.50
N GLU A 105 16.43 2.96 -3.61
CA GLU A 105 17.31 1.79 -3.70
C GLU A 105 18.78 2.11 -3.45
N SER A 106 19.17 3.37 -3.58
CA SER A 106 20.53 3.80 -3.23
C SER A 106 20.77 3.88 -1.72
N LYS A 107 19.68 3.83 -0.92
CA LYS A 107 19.75 4.01 0.54
C LYS A 107 19.31 2.78 1.32
N ALA A 108 18.44 1.95 0.75
CA ALA A 108 17.92 0.78 1.45
C ALA A 108 17.39 -0.25 0.45
N VAL A 109 17.12 -1.45 0.95
CA VAL A 109 16.55 -2.55 0.17
C VAL A 109 15.10 -2.76 0.58
N ASN A 110 14.20 -2.85 -0.39
CA ASN A 110 12.75 -2.95 -0.13
C ASN A 110 12.38 -4.19 0.70
N SER A 111 13.00 -5.34 0.44
CA SER A 111 12.71 -6.55 1.21
C SER A 111 13.12 -6.41 2.68
N TYR A 112 14.22 -5.70 2.94
CA TYR A 112 14.64 -5.41 4.31
C TYR A 112 13.59 -4.55 5.02
N LEU A 113 13.08 -3.53 4.34
CA LEU A 113 12.01 -2.69 4.89
C LEU A 113 10.77 -3.52 5.20
N LEU A 114 10.39 -4.41 4.30
CA LEU A 114 9.23 -5.29 4.51
C LEU A 114 9.41 -6.14 5.78
N TYR A 115 10.56 -6.79 5.93
CA TYR A 115 10.86 -7.57 7.13
C TYR A 115 10.87 -6.70 8.39
N TYR A 116 11.42 -5.50 8.30
CA TYR A 116 11.44 -4.57 9.42
C TYR A 116 10.02 -4.20 9.86
N LEU A 117 9.15 -3.88 8.92
CA LEU A 117 7.76 -3.55 9.23
C LEU A 117 7.04 -4.72 9.90
N GLN A 118 7.27 -5.93 9.43
CA GLN A 118 6.67 -7.12 10.04
C GLN A 118 7.23 -7.39 11.43
N TRP A 119 8.53 -7.17 11.63
CA TRP A 119 9.15 -7.28 12.94
C TRP A 119 8.60 -6.27 13.92
N ARG A 120 8.25 -5.06 13.44
CA ARG A 120 7.68 -3.99 14.26
C ARG A 120 6.15 -4.00 14.32
N LYS A 121 5.53 -5.06 13.84
CA LYS A 121 4.08 -5.14 13.70
C LYS A 121 3.33 -4.83 15.00
N SER A 122 3.77 -5.39 16.13
CA SER A 122 3.12 -5.14 17.44
C SER A 122 3.13 -3.66 17.79
N HIS A 123 4.24 -2.98 17.52
CA HIS A 123 4.36 -1.55 17.76
C HIS A 123 3.43 -0.74 16.85
N LEU A 124 3.36 -1.12 15.56
CA LEU A 124 2.48 -0.48 14.60
C LEU A 124 1.01 -0.64 14.99
N LEU A 125 0.64 -1.82 15.50
CA LEU A 125 -0.71 -2.08 15.97
C LEU A 125 -1.06 -1.21 17.18
N GLN A 126 -0.11 -1.03 18.10
CA GLN A 126 -0.30 -0.13 19.25
C GLN A 126 -0.53 1.31 18.81
N LEU A 127 0.27 1.78 17.85
CA LEU A 127 0.12 3.15 17.33
C LEU A 127 -1.23 3.34 16.63
N ALA A 128 -1.68 2.35 15.88
CA ALA A 128 -2.97 2.40 15.20
C ALA A 128 -4.12 2.45 16.21
N SER A 129 -4.07 1.65 17.27
CA SER A 129 -5.07 1.67 18.34
C SER A 129 -5.10 3.03 19.05
N ALA A 130 -3.94 3.58 19.38
CA ALA A 130 -3.85 4.89 19.99
C ALA A 130 -4.40 5.98 19.07
N GLY A 131 -4.12 5.88 17.77
CA GLY A 131 -4.65 6.79 16.77
C GLY A 131 -6.17 6.70 16.64
N ALA A 132 -6.73 5.50 16.75
CA ALA A 132 -8.17 5.28 16.61
C ALA A 132 -8.98 5.88 17.77
N THR A 133 -8.36 6.12 18.91
CA THR A 133 -9.03 6.71 20.07
C THR A 133 -9.02 8.23 20.09
N ARG A 134 -8.37 8.84 19.14
CA ARG A 134 -8.22 10.29 19.07
C ARG A 134 -9.39 11.00 18.44
#